data_ef8c2a66f52a7eb928be73f8d66da61a
#
_entry.id   ef8c2a66f52a7eb928be73f8d66da61a
#
_cell.length_a   1.000
_cell.length_b   1.000
_cell.length_c   1.000
_cell.angle_alpha   90.00
_cell.angle_beta   90.00
_cell.angle_gamma   90.00
#
_symmetry.space_group_name_H-M   'P 1'
#
loop_
_entity.id
_entity.type
_entity.pdbx_description
1 polymer ?
#
loop_
_entity_poly.entity_id
_entity_poly.type
_entity_poly.pdbx_seq_one_letter_code
_entity_poly.pdbx_strand_id
1 'polypeptide(L)'
;MDGWGLGTKKMSDAIQQSKTPFVNSLYTKYAHSTLITCGEDVGLPEGQMGNSEVGHLNIGAGRIVYQELQRINVAIKTGELANNPTFLEAVGYAKSNNKPLHLMGLVSDGGVHAHINHLTAICDYCKANGLTEVYIHAFTDGRDTDPKSGLGFMTTLSRHLQNSVGKIATISGRYYAMDRDKRWERVKLAYDCLVHSAGPRATSATATLEAAYANNTTDEFLLPTVIVDDNNQPITAIKEGDAVFCFNFRTDRCREITEVLTQQAFPEFNMQPLALHYTTMTQYDQTFKGVHVVFENDNLQNTLGEVLAAHGKKQIRIAETEKYPHVTFFFSGGREQPFEGENRIMLASPKVATYDLQPDMSAVGITDLLIPEIEAESADFICLNYANADMVGHTGIFEAAIKAVETVDACVERVVTAGLAHGYTLLVTADHGNADFMINEDGSPNTAHTLNLVPLFLVDADLKVSLKAGKLGDIAPTILQLMELPIPKEMTGNILIS
;
A
#
# COMPACT_ATOMS: atom_id res chain seq x y z
N MET A 1 -8.55 -10.40 -16.55
CA MET A 1 -8.42 -11.82 -16.16
C MET A 1 -7.59 -11.86 -14.89
N ASP A 2 -8.23 -11.70 -13.73
CA ASP A 2 -7.55 -11.55 -12.43
C ASP A 2 -6.71 -12.80 -12.10
N GLY A 3 -5.46 -12.61 -11.63
CA GLY A 3 -4.58 -13.73 -11.29
C GLY A 3 -3.97 -14.51 -12.47
N TRP A 4 -4.08 -14.00 -13.70
CA TRP A 4 -3.59 -14.68 -14.91
C TRP A 4 -2.15 -14.27 -15.26
N GLY A 5 -1.16 -14.87 -14.59
CA GLY A 5 0.26 -14.64 -14.86
C GLY A 5 0.85 -15.48 -15.99
N LEU A 6 2.11 -15.21 -16.31
CA LEU A 6 2.91 -15.94 -17.29
C LEU A 6 3.94 -16.79 -16.56
N GLY A 7 3.54 -17.99 -16.12
CA GLY A 7 4.40 -18.90 -15.38
C GLY A 7 5.51 -19.52 -16.23
N THR A 8 6.61 -19.84 -15.57
CA THR A 8 7.79 -20.45 -16.22
C THR A 8 7.91 -21.96 -15.95
N LYS A 9 7.16 -22.49 -14.96
CA LYS A 9 7.24 -23.89 -14.53
C LYS A 9 5.92 -24.61 -14.86
N LYS A 10 5.87 -25.25 -16.02
CA LYS A 10 4.64 -25.89 -16.54
C LYS A 10 3.91 -26.79 -15.53
N MET A 11 4.62 -27.54 -14.69
CA MET A 11 3.98 -28.47 -13.73
C MET A 11 3.28 -27.75 -12.57
N SER A 12 3.67 -26.53 -12.30
CA SER A 12 3.09 -25.67 -11.22
C SER A 12 2.08 -24.64 -11.76
N ASP A 13 1.94 -24.56 -13.09
CA ASP A 13 1.16 -23.54 -13.79
C ASP A 13 -0.18 -24.11 -14.26
N ALA A 14 -1.25 -23.75 -13.56
CA ALA A 14 -2.60 -24.20 -13.90
C ALA A 14 -3.07 -23.62 -15.24
N ILE A 15 -2.61 -22.42 -15.62
CA ILE A 15 -2.95 -21.78 -16.89
C ILE A 15 -2.37 -22.55 -18.07
N GLN A 16 -1.08 -22.92 -18.00
CA GLN A 16 -0.42 -23.71 -19.05
C GLN A 16 -0.96 -25.13 -19.16
N GLN A 17 -1.56 -25.69 -18.11
CA GLN A 17 -2.18 -27.02 -18.12
C GLN A 17 -3.66 -26.98 -18.50
N SER A 18 -4.28 -25.82 -18.51
CA SER A 18 -5.69 -25.63 -18.91
C SER A 18 -5.85 -25.61 -20.43
N LYS A 19 -7.03 -25.98 -20.89
CA LYS A 19 -7.43 -25.82 -22.28
C LYS A 19 -7.95 -24.39 -22.49
N THR A 20 -7.09 -23.53 -22.99
CA THR A 20 -7.38 -22.12 -23.26
C THR A 20 -7.25 -21.77 -24.75
N PRO A 21 -8.02 -22.42 -25.65
CA PRO A 21 -7.85 -22.26 -27.08
C PRO A 21 -8.04 -20.84 -27.57
N PHE A 22 -8.94 -20.09 -26.93
CA PHE A 22 -9.24 -18.72 -27.34
C PHE A 22 -8.10 -17.77 -26.96
N VAL A 23 -7.71 -17.70 -25.69
CA VAL A 23 -6.60 -16.83 -25.25
C VAL A 23 -5.30 -17.20 -25.96
N ASN A 24 -5.02 -18.50 -26.16
CA ASN A 24 -3.86 -18.95 -26.93
C ASN A 24 -3.91 -18.46 -28.40
N SER A 25 -5.10 -18.35 -28.99
CA SER A 25 -5.25 -17.83 -30.37
C SER A 25 -4.93 -16.33 -30.47
N LEU A 26 -5.06 -15.55 -29.38
CA LEU A 26 -4.76 -14.12 -29.36
C LEU A 26 -3.28 -13.86 -29.64
N TYR A 27 -2.37 -14.70 -29.16
CA TYR A 27 -0.93 -14.57 -29.43
C TYR A 27 -0.56 -14.64 -30.92
N THR A 28 -1.38 -15.28 -31.73
CA THR A 28 -1.10 -15.41 -33.17
C THR A 28 -1.89 -14.45 -34.03
N LYS A 29 -3.03 -13.94 -33.52
CA LYS A 29 -3.95 -13.12 -34.27
C LYS A 29 -3.78 -11.62 -34.05
N TYR A 30 -3.36 -11.22 -32.85
CA TYR A 30 -3.39 -9.84 -32.43
C TYR A 30 -2.04 -9.35 -31.87
N ALA A 31 -1.87 -8.04 -31.81
CA ALA A 31 -0.72 -7.43 -31.15
C ALA A 31 -0.74 -7.79 -29.67
N HIS A 32 0.40 -8.26 -29.16
CA HIS A 32 0.53 -8.64 -27.77
C HIS A 32 1.89 -8.26 -27.19
N SER A 33 1.92 -8.13 -25.87
CA SER A 33 3.10 -7.82 -25.08
C SER A 33 2.90 -8.31 -23.64
N THR A 34 3.70 -7.79 -22.70
CA THR A 34 3.62 -8.13 -21.28
C THR A 34 3.63 -6.89 -20.42
N LEU A 35 3.06 -7.00 -19.21
CA LEU A 35 3.07 -5.96 -18.19
C LEU A 35 3.75 -6.45 -16.91
N ILE A 36 4.46 -5.53 -16.24
CA ILE A 36 4.98 -5.68 -14.89
C ILE A 36 3.85 -5.32 -13.91
N THR A 37 3.65 -6.17 -12.90
CA THR A 37 2.57 -6.03 -11.92
C THR A 37 3.03 -6.07 -10.47
N CYS A 38 4.33 -5.98 -10.21
CA CYS A 38 4.93 -6.16 -8.89
C CYS A 38 6.04 -5.14 -8.62
N GLY A 39 6.47 -5.04 -7.38
CA GLY A 39 7.61 -4.20 -6.97
C GLY A 39 7.43 -2.71 -7.28
N GLU A 40 8.52 -2.00 -7.48
CA GLU A 40 8.54 -0.53 -7.66
C GLU A 40 7.70 -0.05 -8.84
N ASP A 41 7.54 -0.86 -9.87
CA ASP A 41 6.75 -0.53 -11.08
C ASP A 41 5.23 -0.42 -10.83
N VAL A 42 4.78 -0.85 -9.66
CA VAL A 42 3.38 -0.67 -9.21
C VAL A 42 3.28 0.05 -7.86
N GLY A 43 4.39 0.62 -7.37
CA GLY A 43 4.43 1.40 -6.14
C GLY A 43 4.56 0.57 -4.86
N LEU A 44 5.04 -0.66 -4.98
CA LEU A 44 5.36 -1.57 -3.87
C LEU A 44 6.89 -1.64 -3.67
N PRO A 45 7.38 -2.08 -2.50
CA PRO A 45 8.79 -2.41 -2.33
C PRO A 45 9.31 -3.42 -3.37
N GLU A 46 10.60 -3.35 -3.68
CA GLU A 46 11.25 -4.33 -4.56
C GLU A 46 11.02 -5.77 -4.07
N GLY A 47 10.69 -6.68 -4.99
CA GLY A 47 10.42 -8.09 -4.68
C GLY A 47 9.07 -8.37 -4.03
N GLN A 48 8.23 -7.37 -3.79
CA GLN A 48 6.87 -7.57 -3.30
C GLN A 48 5.91 -7.85 -4.46
N MET A 49 5.12 -8.92 -4.32
CA MET A 49 4.08 -9.32 -5.28
C MET A 49 2.97 -8.27 -5.35
N GLY A 50 2.46 -8.04 -6.57
CA GLY A 50 1.26 -7.24 -6.77
C GLY A 50 0.00 -7.87 -6.16
N ASN A 51 -1.06 -7.08 -6.15
CA ASN A 51 -2.39 -7.52 -5.73
C ASN A 51 -3.46 -6.72 -6.49
N SER A 52 -4.71 -7.16 -6.40
CA SER A 52 -5.79 -6.54 -7.18
C SER A 52 -6.07 -5.08 -6.79
N GLU A 53 -5.88 -4.70 -5.52
CA GLU A 53 -6.06 -3.30 -5.07
C GLU A 53 -5.05 -2.38 -5.75
N VAL A 54 -3.77 -2.71 -5.61
CA VAL A 54 -2.67 -1.94 -6.21
C VAL A 54 -2.75 -1.98 -7.74
N GLY A 55 -3.06 -3.14 -8.32
CA GLY A 55 -3.18 -3.32 -9.77
C GLY A 55 -4.23 -2.41 -10.37
N HIS A 56 -5.47 -2.48 -9.88
CA HIS A 56 -6.57 -1.67 -10.40
C HIS A 56 -6.37 -0.17 -10.12
N LEU A 57 -5.76 0.18 -8.97
CA LEU A 57 -5.41 1.56 -8.65
C LEU A 57 -4.44 2.15 -9.69
N ASN A 58 -3.37 1.42 -10.04
CA ASN A 58 -2.40 1.85 -11.05
C ASN A 58 -3.03 1.95 -12.44
N ILE A 59 -3.85 0.95 -12.83
CA ILE A 59 -4.56 0.94 -14.11
C ILE A 59 -5.44 2.18 -14.24
N GLY A 60 -6.26 2.47 -13.22
CA GLY A 60 -7.19 3.60 -13.25
C GLY A 60 -6.51 4.96 -13.12
N ALA A 61 -5.41 5.05 -12.37
CA ALA A 61 -4.66 6.29 -12.18
C ALA A 61 -3.75 6.67 -13.36
N GLY A 62 -3.39 5.71 -14.23
CA GLY A 62 -2.49 5.96 -15.38
C GLY A 62 -1.07 6.32 -14.95
N ARG A 63 -0.64 5.89 -13.77
CA ARG A 63 0.67 6.18 -13.18
C ARG A 63 1.01 5.18 -12.07
N ILE A 64 2.27 5.15 -11.65
CA ILE A 64 2.64 4.43 -10.43
C ILE A 64 2.03 5.15 -9.23
N VAL A 65 1.21 4.44 -8.45
CA VAL A 65 0.67 4.93 -7.16
C VAL A 65 1.42 4.23 -6.05
N TYR A 66 2.34 4.95 -5.44
CA TYR A 66 3.17 4.40 -4.38
C TYR A 66 2.35 4.13 -3.11
N GLN A 67 2.49 2.92 -2.55
CA GLN A 67 2.06 2.66 -1.17
C GLN A 67 2.93 3.47 -0.20
N GLU A 68 2.38 3.83 0.97
CA GLU A 68 3.04 4.78 1.89
C GLU A 68 4.49 4.42 2.22
N LEU A 69 4.78 3.15 2.51
CA LEU A 69 6.15 2.69 2.75
C LEU A 69 7.06 3.01 1.57
N GLN A 70 6.64 2.65 0.36
CA GLN A 70 7.45 2.85 -0.85
C GLN A 70 7.52 4.32 -1.25
N ARG A 71 6.46 5.09 -1.05
CA ARG A 71 6.45 6.55 -1.25
C ARG A 71 7.55 7.23 -0.44
N ILE A 72 7.66 6.86 0.85
CA ILE A 72 8.69 7.42 1.73
C ILE A 72 10.08 6.90 1.35
N ASN A 73 10.23 5.61 1.01
CA ASN A 73 11.49 5.05 0.54
C ASN A 73 12.01 5.80 -0.70
N VAL A 74 11.14 6.07 -1.66
CA VAL A 74 11.47 6.83 -2.89
C VAL A 74 11.83 8.27 -2.52
N ALA A 75 11.05 8.93 -1.66
CA ALA A 75 11.32 10.30 -1.23
C ALA A 75 12.67 10.44 -0.50
N ILE A 76 13.10 9.42 0.25
CA ILE A 76 14.43 9.36 0.86
C ILE A 76 15.49 9.16 -0.22
N LYS A 77 15.32 8.18 -1.10
CA LYS A 77 16.27 7.85 -2.18
C LYS A 77 16.52 9.01 -3.14
N THR A 78 15.48 9.77 -3.45
CA THR A 78 15.56 10.95 -4.35
C THR A 78 15.96 12.24 -3.64
N GLY A 79 15.99 12.26 -2.30
CA GLY A 79 16.24 13.47 -1.49
C GLY A 79 15.00 14.37 -1.36
N GLU A 80 13.83 13.95 -1.80
CA GLU A 80 12.57 14.71 -1.68
C GLU A 80 12.21 14.95 -0.22
N LEU A 81 12.33 13.94 0.65
CA LEU A 81 12.05 14.10 2.09
C LEU A 81 12.96 15.16 2.73
N ALA A 82 14.24 15.20 2.36
CA ALA A 82 15.20 16.19 2.87
C ALA A 82 14.85 17.61 2.46
N ASN A 83 14.14 17.80 1.35
CA ASN A 83 13.71 19.07 0.80
C ASN A 83 12.21 19.34 1.03
N ASN A 84 11.52 18.45 1.75
CA ASN A 84 10.08 18.61 2.02
C ASN A 84 9.83 19.85 2.89
N PRO A 85 8.94 20.78 2.48
CA PRO A 85 8.72 22.04 3.20
C PRO A 85 8.31 21.86 4.65
N THR A 86 7.41 20.90 4.94
CA THR A 86 6.93 20.62 6.31
C THR A 86 8.02 20.01 7.17
N PHE A 87 8.85 19.12 6.63
CA PHE A 87 10.03 18.60 7.33
C PHE A 87 11.03 19.73 7.66
N LEU A 88 11.33 20.58 6.69
CA LEU A 88 12.24 21.72 6.87
C LEU A 88 11.67 22.74 7.84
N GLU A 89 10.35 22.94 7.89
CA GLU A 89 9.68 23.78 8.88
C GLU A 89 9.90 23.27 10.30
N ALA A 90 9.70 21.96 10.55
CA ALA A 90 9.94 21.35 11.87
C ALA A 90 11.39 21.51 12.33
N VAL A 91 12.35 21.26 11.43
CA VAL A 91 13.78 21.44 11.69
C VAL A 91 14.12 22.93 11.92
N GLY A 92 13.57 23.82 11.09
CA GLY A 92 13.74 25.27 11.20
C GLY A 92 13.16 25.84 12.49
N TYR A 93 11.98 25.37 12.90
CA TYR A 93 11.35 25.74 14.16
C TYR A 93 12.23 25.37 15.36
N ALA A 94 12.69 24.12 15.44
CA ALA A 94 13.57 23.67 16.51
C ALA A 94 14.83 24.54 16.61
N LYS A 95 15.48 24.82 15.49
CA LYS A 95 16.70 25.63 15.42
C LYS A 95 16.46 27.09 15.81
N SER A 96 15.43 27.73 15.24
CA SER A 96 15.18 29.18 15.44
C SER A 96 14.68 29.50 16.84
N ASN A 97 14.01 28.56 17.51
CA ASN A 97 13.49 28.73 18.86
C ASN A 97 14.40 28.12 19.94
N ASN A 98 15.57 27.59 19.55
CA ASN A 98 16.48 26.87 20.43
C ASN A 98 15.78 25.79 21.25
N LYS A 99 15.00 24.94 20.55
CA LYS A 99 14.20 23.86 21.09
C LYS A 99 14.69 22.51 20.59
N PRO A 100 14.58 21.45 21.37
CA PRO A 100 14.88 20.09 20.89
C PRO A 100 13.87 19.66 19.83
N LEU A 101 14.31 18.73 18.98
CA LEU A 101 13.44 17.94 18.11
C LEU A 101 13.31 16.51 18.68
N HIS A 102 12.10 16.12 19.02
CA HIS A 102 11.77 14.78 19.47
C HIS A 102 11.27 13.94 18.31
N LEU A 103 11.94 12.83 18.01
CA LEU A 103 11.53 11.84 17.00
C LEU A 103 10.83 10.68 17.72
N MET A 104 9.59 10.40 17.35
CA MET A 104 8.77 9.41 18.04
C MET A 104 8.17 8.40 17.04
N GLY A 105 8.27 7.10 17.33
CA GLY A 105 7.67 6.07 16.47
C GLY A 105 8.25 4.68 16.64
N LEU A 106 7.73 3.74 15.85
CA LEU A 106 8.08 2.33 15.87
C LEU A 106 9.45 2.10 15.20
N VAL A 107 10.34 1.43 15.92
CA VAL A 107 11.70 1.16 15.45
C VAL A 107 11.84 -0.34 15.13
N SER A 108 11.52 -0.70 13.90
CA SER A 108 11.68 -2.05 13.33
C SER A 108 11.85 -1.96 11.81
N ASP A 109 12.10 -3.09 11.17
CA ASP A 109 12.11 -3.25 9.71
C ASP A 109 10.82 -3.88 9.15
N GLY A 110 9.82 -4.10 9.99
CA GLY A 110 8.55 -4.74 9.61
C GLY A 110 7.77 -4.00 8.52
N GLY A 111 7.98 -2.68 8.38
CA GLY A 111 7.42 -1.91 7.26
C GLY A 111 5.90 -1.75 7.25
N VAL A 112 5.21 -2.08 8.36
CA VAL A 112 3.75 -1.98 8.48
C VAL A 112 3.30 -0.61 8.99
N HIS A 113 4.00 -0.07 9.99
CA HIS A 113 3.66 1.22 10.63
C HIS A 113 4.76 2.28 10.44
N ALA A 114 6.00 1.82 10.44
CA ALA A 114 7.21 2.63 10.26
C ALA A 114 8.32 1.73 9.71
N HIS A 115 9.47 2.33 9.41
CA HIS A 115 10.66 1.56 9.04
C HIS A 115 11.91 2.25 9.64
N ILE A 116 12.83 1.46 10.19
CA ILE A 116 14.05 1.97 10.84
C ILE A 116 14.89 2.86 9.91
N ASN A 117 14.92 2.55 8.59
CA ASN A 117 15.63 3.35 7.59
C ASN A 117 15.05 4.77 7.45
N HIS A 118 13.74 4.96 7.71
CA HIS A 118 13.15 6.30 7.71
C HIS A 118 13.68 7.12 8.88
N LEU A 119 13.73 6.53 10.08
CA LEU A 119 14.28 7.19 11.26
C LEU A 119 15.76 7.56 11.08
N THR A 120 16.58 6.64 10.57
CA THR A 120 18.00 6.91 10.36
C THR A 120 18.23 8.03 9.33
N ALA A 121 17.46 8.03 8.22
CA ALA A 121 17.50 9.11 7.23
C ALA A 121 17.08 10.47 7.84
N ILE A 122 16.03 10.51 8.66
CA ILE A 122 15.62 11.73 9.38
C ILE A 122 16.73 12.24 10.28
N CYS A 123 17.41 11.36 11.04
CA CYS A 123 18.55 11.74 11.87
C CYS A 123 19.68 12.36 11.02
N ASP A 124 19.99 11.75 9.87
CA ASP A 124 21.03 12.26 8.97
C ASP A 124 20.66 13.63 8.38
N TYR A 125 19.41 13.83 8.03
CA TYR A 125 18.90 15.12 7.54
C TYR A 125 18.90 16.19 8.64
N CYS A 126 18.57 15.82 9.89
CA CYS A 126 18.70 16.71 11.05
C CYS A 126 20.15 17.15 11.26
N LYS A 127 21.11 16.21 11.18
CA LYS A 127 22.54 16.50 11.25
C LYS A 127 22.99 17.42 10.13
N ALA A 128 22.63 17.13 8.90
CA ALA A 128 22.96 17.95 7.73
C ALA A 128 22.45 19.41 7.85
N ASN A 129 21.31 19.60 8.53
CA ASN A 129 20.75 20.90 8.84
C ASN A 129 21.32 21.56 10.11
N GLY A 130 22.28 20.92 10.78
CA GLY A 130 22.99 21.45 11.93
C GLY A 130 22.22 21.41 13.25
N LEU A 131 21.20 20.52 13.39
CA LEU A 131 20.60 20.24 14.68
C LEU A 131 21.55 19.38 15.52
N THR A 132 21.62 19.68 16.82
CA THR A 132 22.42 18.93 17.79
C THR A 132 21.55 18.30 18.89
N GLU A 133 20.39 18.89 19.19
CA GLU A 133 19.45 18.43 20.21
C GLU A 133 18.29 17.66 19.56
N VAL A 134 18.56 16.41 19.17
CA VAL A 134 17.59 15.47 18.61
C VAL A 134 17.46 14.32 19.59
N TYR A 135 16.22 14.00 19.98
CA TYR A 135 15.93 12.95 20.93
C TYR A 135 14.95 11.94 20.36
N ILE A 136 15.17 10.65 20.61
CA ILE A 136 14.39 9.57 20.04
C ILE A 136 13.58 8.89 21.14
N HIS A 137 12.28 8.81 20.94
CA HIS A 137 11.33 8.05 21.72
C HIS A 137 10.98 6.81 20.93
N ALA A 138 11.73 5.72 21.19
CA ALA A 138 11.65 4.50 20.41
C ALA A 138 10.50 3.60 20.89
N PHE A 139 9.61 3.21 19.96
CA PHE A 139 8.62 2.18 20.23
C PHE A 139 9.14 0.84 19.69
N THR A 140 8.99 -0.24 20.47
CA THR A 140 9.41 -1.59 20.09
C THR A 140 8.22 -2.39 19.53
N ASP A 141 8.51 -3.26 18.56
CA ASP A 141 7.51 -3.97 17.76
C ASP A 141 7.09 -5.31 18.36
N GLY A 142 7.71 -6.40 17.96
CA GLY A 142 7.43 -7.75 18.44
C GLY A 142 6.07 -8.32 17.98
N ARG A 143 5.38 -7.65 17.03
CA ARG A 143 4.11 -8.09 16.47
C ARG A 143 4.18 -8.21 14.94
N ASP A 144 4.75 -7.23 14.26
CA ASP A 144 5.00 -7.24 12.82
C ASP A 144 6.41 -7.75 12.50
N THR A 145 7.20 -8.01 13.53
CA THR A 145 8.54 -8.64 13.52
C THR A 145 8.63 -9.69 14.62
N ASP A 146 9.74 -10.45 14.65
CA ASP A 146 9.99 -11.43 15.72
C ASP A 146 9.85 -10.80 17.12
N PRO A 147 9.20 -11.47 18.07
CA PRO A 147 8.91 -10.93 19.40
C PRO A 147 10.12 -10.47 20.24
N LYS A 148 11.34 -10.86 19.87
CA LYS A 148 12.59 -10.48 20.54
C LYS A 148 13.63 -9.89 19.60
N SER A 149 13.21 -9.30 18.47
CA SER A 149 14.09 -8.66 17.47
C SER A 149 14.52 -7.23 17.84
N GLY A 150 13.83 -6.59 18.77
CA GLY A 150 14.05 -5.20 19.17
C GLY A 150 15.48 -4.89 19.60
N LEU A 151 16.18 -5.83 20.25
CA LEU A 151 17.58 -5.65 20.63
C LEU A 151 18.49 -5.42 19.40
N GLY A 152 18.25 -6.15 18.32
CA GLY A 152 18.95 -5.97 17.05
C GLY A 152 18.70 -4.59 16.44
N PHE A 153 17.45 -4.14 16.44
CA PHE A 153 17.09 -2.82 15.91
C PHE A 153 17.67 -1.68 16.74
N MET A 154 17.60 -1.76 18.09
CA MET A 154 18.19 -0.74 18.95
C MET A 154 19.72 -0.71 18.86
N THR A 155 20.38 -1.85 18.68
CA THR A 155 21.82 -1.94 18.43
C THR A 155 22.18 -1.29 17.10
N THR A 156 21.41 -1.54 16.04
CA THR A 156 21.60 -0.96 14.71
C THR A 156 21.40 0.56 14.75
N LEU A 157 20.33 1.02 15.38
CA LEU A 157 20.08 2.46 15.56
C LEU A 157 21.20 3.11 16.36
N SER A 158 21.59 2.54 17.50
CA SER A 158 22.68 3.11 18.34
C SER A 158 24.00 3.22 17.60
N ARG A 159 24.33 2.24 16.76
CA ARG A 159 25.52 2.28 15.89
C ARG A 159 25.42 3.41 14.85
N HIS A 160 24.28 3.58 14.22
CA HIS A 160 24.05 4.65 13.25
C HIS A 160 24.23 6.03 13.88
N LEU A 161 23.66 6.24 15.08
CA LEU A 161 23.72 7.51 15.81
C LEU A 161 25.14 7.92 16.22
N GLN A 162 26.11 7.00 16.29
CA GLN A 162 27.52 7.36 16.51
C GLN A 162 28.08 8.26 15.40
N ASN A 163 27.55 8.12 14.17
CA ASN A 163 27.95 8.91 13.00
C ASN A 163 26.89 9.91 12.54
N SER A 164 25.76 10.00 13.24
CA SER A 164 24.65 10.90 12.94
C SER A 164 24.33 11.81 14.14
N VAL A 165 23.08 12.25 14.28
CA VAL A 165 22.59 12.99 15.44
C VAL A 165 21.42 12.26 16.07
N GLY A 166 21.28 12.38 17.36
CA GLY A 166 20.16 11.82 18.14
C GLY A 166 20.62 11.03 19.36
N LYS A 167 19.80 11.07 20.40
CA LYS A 167 19.98 10.27 21.64
C LYS A 167 18.65 9.57 21.94
N ILE A 168 18.68 8.28 22.22
CA ILE A 168 17.47 7.57 22.66
C ILE A 168 17.15 8.05 24.08
N ALA A 169 15.98 8.63 24.27
CA ALA A 169 15.53 9.22 25.54
C ALA A 169 14.52 8.33 26.26
N THR A 170 13.69 7.60 25.52
CA THR A 170 12.75 6.62 26.08
C THR A 170 12.64 5.41 25.17
N ILE A 171 12.23 4.28 25.73
CA ILE A 171 11.88 3.07 25.00
C ILE A 171 10.57 2.49 25.57
N SER A 172 9.65 2.07 24.71
CA SER A 172 8.32 1.59 25.09
C SER A 172 7.80 0.55 24.11
N GLY A 173 7.21 -0.52 24.61
CA GLY A 173 6.48 -1.47 23.77
C GLY A 173 5.27 -0.81 23.09
N ARG A 174 4.99 -1.24 21.87
CA ARG A 174 3.85 -0.73 21.09
C ARG A 174 2.49 -0.95 21.76
N TYR A 175 2.39 -1.91 22.66
CA TYR A 175 1.19 -2.17 23.46
C TYR A 175 0.73 -0.94 24.26
N TYR A 176 1.66 -0.09 24.70
CA TYR A 176 1.40 1.13 25.45
C TYR A 176 1.37 2.37 24.56
N ALA A 177 2.39 2.55 23.72
CA ALA A 177 2.59 3.77 22.96
C ALA A 177 1.78 3.82 21.64
N MET A 178 1.23 2.68 21.21
CA MET A 178 0.53 2.53 19.95
C MET A 178 -0.81 1.82 20.12
N ASP A 179 -1.54 2.13 21.20
CA ASP A 179 -2.92 1.69 21.37
C ASP A 179 -3.84 2.31 20.31
N ARG A 180 -4.93 1.63 19.95
CA ARG A 180 -5.96 2.11 19.03
C ARG A 180 -7.37 1.75 19.48
N ASP A 181 -7.50 1.20 20.69
CA ASP A 181 -8.74 0.69 21.24
C ASP A 181 -9.26 1.55 22.40
N LYS A 182 -8.74 2.80 22.51
CA LYS A 182 -9.08 3.78 23.57
C LYS A 182 -8.80 3.27 24.97
N ARG A 183 -7.74 2.51 25.11
CA ARG A 183 -7.24 2.02 26.41
C ARG A 183 -6.33 3.08 27.02
N TRP A 184 -6.96 4.17 27.44
CA TRP A 184 -6.25 5.36 27.95
C TRP A 184 -5.31 5.06 29.10
N GLU A 185 -5.59 4.03 29.91
CA GLU A 185 -4.70 3.53 30.97
C GLU A 185 -3.34 3.04 30.43
N ARG A 186 -3.29 2.53 29.19
CA ARG A 186 -2.05 2.13 28.52
C ARG A 186 -1.32 3.34 27.96
N VAL A 187 -2.06 4.18 27.23
CA VAL A 187 -1.55 5.43 26.64
C VAL A 187 -0.97 6.32 27.72
N LYS A 188 -1.60 6.38 28.89
CA LYS A 188 -1.12 7.10 30.08
C LYS A 188 0.30 6.74 30.48
N LEU A 189 0.66 5.47 30.49
CA LEU A 189 2.00 5.03 30.86
C LEU A 189 3.05 5.55 29.84
N ALA A 190 2.72 5.51 28.56
CA ALA A 190 3.58 6.07 27.51
C ALA A 190 3.67 7.60 27.62
N TYR A 191 2.53 8.28 27.80
CA TYR A 191 2.47 9.72 27.99
C TYR A 191 3.33 10.17 29.17
N ASP A 192 3.20 9.51 30.34
CA ASP A 192 3.98 9.83 31.53
C ASP A 192 5.49 9.67 31.32
N CYS A 193 5.86 8.61 30.58
CA CYS A 193 7.25 8.39 30.25
C CYS A 193 7.80 9.52 29.34
N LEU A 194 7.01 9.94 28.34
CA LEU A 194 7.39 10.99 27.37
C LEU A 194 7.43 12.38 27.99
N VAL A 195 6.43 12.75 28.81
CA VAL A 195 6.21 14.12 29.29
C VAL A 195 6.76 14.32 30.70
N HIS A 196 6.58 13.34 31.57
CA HIS A 196 6.93 13.48 32.99
C HIS A 196 8.21 12.71 33.37
N SER A 197 8.84 12.00 32.42
CA SER A 197 9.97 11.11 32.69
C SER A 197 9.66 10.12 33.82
N ALA A 198 8.41 9.65 33.88
CA ALA A 198 7.92 8.70 34.88
C ALA A 198 7.93 7.29 34.31
N GLY A 199 8.45 6.34 35.10
CA GLY A 199 8.56 4.94 34.73
C GLY A 199 9.86 4.30 35.20
N PRO A 200 10.09 3.04 34.87
CA PRO A 200 11.37 2.38 35.06
C PRO A 200 12.50 3.19 34.43
N ARG A 201 13.71 3.08 34.96
CA ARG A 201 14.91 3.78 34.49
C ARG A 201 15.98 2.81 34.03
N ALA A 202 16.66 3.13 32.96
CA ALA A 202 17.78 2.34 32.44
C ALA A 202 18.83 3.25 31.80
N THR A 203 20.06 2.79 31.72
CA THR A 203 21.17 3.54 31.13
C THR A 203 21.21 3.45 29.61
N SER A 204 20.52 2.47 29.02
CA SER A 204 20.42 2.34 27.55
C SER A 204 19.17 1.53 27.15
N ALA A 205 18.74 1.71 25.90
CA ALA A 205 17.64 0.95 25.29
C ALA A 205 17.99 -0.55 25.16
N THR A 206 19.25 -0.88 24.87
CA THR A 206 19.71 -2.27 24.74
C THR A 206 19.71 -2.96 26.10
N ALA A 207 20.20 -2.33 27.16
CA ALA A 207 20.13 -2.87 28.53
C ALA A 207 18.69 -3.10 29.00
N THR A 208 17.76 -2.21 28.60
CA THR A 208 16.33 -2.38 28.91
C THR A 208 15.76 -3.64 28.26
N LEU A 209 16.08 -3.90 26.99
CA LEU A 209 15.61 -5.08 26.25
C LEU A 209 16.25 -6.37 26.79
N GLU A 210 17.53 -6.37 27.07
CA GLU A 210 18.23 -7.52 27.67
C GLU A 210 17.59 -7.92 28.99
N ALA A 211 17.30 -6.95 29.87
CA ALA A 211 16.62 -7.19 31.15
C ALA A 211 15.17 -7.68 30.92
N ALA A 212 14.45 -7.16 29.98
CA ALA A 212 13.09 -7.58 29.63
C ALA A 212 13.09 -9.04 29.15
N TYR A 213 13.99 -9.40 28.23
CA TYR A 213 14.09 -10.76 27.70
C TYR A 213 14.49 -11.79 28.75
N ALA A 214 15.34 -11.40 29.68
CA ALA A 214 15.69 -12.24 30.83
C ALA A 214 14.46 -12.54 31.74
N ASN A 215 13.48 -11.62 31.74
CA ASN A 215 12.21 -11.77 32.45
C ASN A 215 11.07 -12.27 31.58
N ASN A 216 11.35 -12.83 30.39
CA ASN A 216 10.37 -13.31 29.41
C ASN A 216 9.37 -12.24 28.92
N THR A 217 9.68 -10.96 29.01
CA THR A 217 8.91 -9.88 28.42
C THR A 217 9.41 -9.65 27.02
N THR A 218 8.49 -9.68 26.02
CA THR A 218 8.79 -9.44 24.62
C THR A 218 8.70 -7.96 24.27
N ASP A 219 9.16 -7.60 23.08
CA ASP A 219 9.21 -6.22 22.57
C ASP A 219 7.85 -5.51 22.67
N GLU A 220 6.76 -6.19 22.28
CA GLU A 220 5.41 -5.61 22.27
C GLU A 220 4.99 -5.08 23.65
N PHE A 221 5.37 -5.79 24.72
CA PHE A 221 4.92 -5.53 26.09
C PHE A 221 5.97 -4.85 26.97
N LEU A 222 7.04 -4.31 26.37
CA LEU A 222 8.07 -3.59 27.11
C LEU A 222 7.46 -2.37 27.81
N LEU A 223 7.58 -2.30 29.13
CA LEU A 223 7.09 -1.16 29.90
C LEU A 223 7.79 0.15 29.45
N PRO A 224 7.04 1.26 29.34
CA PRO A 224 7.64 2.56 29.03
C PRO A 224 8.75 2.90 30.01
N THR A 225 9.97 3.00 29.51
CA THR A 225 11.20 3.11 30.28
C THR A 225 11.97 4.37 29.89
N VAL A 226 12.37 5.16 30.87
CA VAL A 226 13.16 6.38 30.72
C VAL A 226 14.63 6.04 30.65
N ILE A 227 15.33 6.53 29.62
CA ILE A 227 16.78 6.42 29.55
C ILE A 227 17.40 7.58 30.33
N VAL A 228 18.38 7.26 31.14
CA VAL A 228 19.05 8.19 32.05
C VAL A 228 20.54 8.28 31.78
N ASP A 229 21.13 9.42 32.18
CA ASP A 229 22.57 9.63 32.16
C ASP A 229 23.28 8.95 33.37
N ASP A 230 24.59 9.10 33.44
CA ASP A 230 25.42 8.53 34.53
C ASP A 230 25.05 9.08 35.93
N ASN A 231 24.36 10.21 36.00
CA ASN A 231 23.85 10.82 37.23
C ASN A 231 22.39 10.43 37.52
N ASN A 232 21.87 9.42 36.82
CA ASN A 232 20.47 8.99 36.93
C ASN A 232 19.43 10.08 36.59
N GLN A 233 19.81 11.08 35.77
CA GLN A 233 18.90 12.10 35.28
C GLN A 233 18.34 11.70 33.91
N PRO A 234 17.04 11.90 33.65
CA PRO A 234 16.46 11.65 32.33
C PRO A 234 17.22 12.40 31.23
N ILE A 235 17.46 11.74 30.11
CA ILE A 235 18.11 12.38 28.95
C ILE A 235 17.30 13.60 28.52
N THR A 236 15.98 13.49 28.43
CA THR A 236 15.05 14.58 28.19
C THR A 236 13.61 14.17 28.47
N ALA A 237 12.69 15.15 28.45
CA ALA A 237 11.24 14.96 28.38
C ALA A 237 10.66 15.95 27.36
N ILE A 238 9.50 15.62 26.78
CA ILE A 238 8.77 16.54 25.89
C ILE A 238 8.15 17.66 26.74
N LYS A 239 8.39 18.91 26.38
CA LYS A 239 7.93 20.10 27.09
C LYS A 239 7.20 21.07 26.17
N GLU A 240 6.49 22.01 26.77
CA GLU A 240 5.87 23.14 26.05
C GLU A 240 6.85 23.83 25.10
N GLY A 241 6.41 24.04 23.88
CA GLY A 241 7.18 24.71 22.84
C GLY A 241 8.23 23.83 22.16
N ASP A 242 8.35 22.55 22.48
CA ASP A 242 9.27 21.67 21.78
C ASP A 242 8.74 21.25 20.40
N ALA A 243 9.64 20.83 19.52
CA ALA A 243 9.28 20.23 18.25
C ALA A 243 9.18 18.70 18.42
N VAL A 244 8.12 18.11 17.87
CA VAL A 244 7.92 16.66 17.86
C VAL A 244 7.64 16.19 16.44
N PHE A 245 8.31 15.13 16.01
CA PHE A 245 8.04 14.47 14.74
C PHE A 245 7.73 13.00 14.94
N CYS A 246 6.44 12.63 14.76
CA CYS A 246 6.00 11.24 14.77
C CYS A 246 6.20 10.63 13.38
N PHE A 247 7.16 9.72 13.25
CA PHE A 247 7.58 9.18 11.94
C PHE A 247 6.83 7.93 11.48
N ASN A 248 5.84 7.45 12.23
CA ASN A 248 4.95 6.40 11.72
C ASN A 248 4.16 6.91 10.51
N PHE A 249 4.08 6.08 9.45
CA PHE A 249 3.30 6.44 8.25
C PHE A 249 1.90 5.83 8.24
N ARG A 250 1.66 4.71 8.95
CA ARG A 250 0.31 4.17 9.10
C ARG A 250 -0.44 4.93 10.19
N THR A 251 -1.65 5.36 9.86
CA THR A 251 -2.39 6.40 10.58
C THR A 251 -3.07 5.95 11.87
N ASP A 252 -3.34 4.64 12.03
CA ASP A 252 -4.25 4.13 13.07
C ASP A 252 -3.65 4.16 14.50
N ARG A 253 -2.40 3.70 14.66
CA ARG A 253 -1.86 3.41 16.00
C ARG A 253 -1.19 4.57 16.72
N CYS A 254 -0.69 5.58 16.02
CA CYS A 254 -0.14 6.78 16.66
C CYS A 254 -1.18 7.90 16.80
N ARG A 255 -2.45 7.64 16.45
CA ARG A 255 -3.54 8.61 16.58
C ARG A 255 -3.77 8.99 18.03
N GLU A 256 -3.93 8.02 18.92
CA GLU A 256 -4.25 8.26 20.33
C GLU A 256 -3.12 8.98 21.08
N ILE A 257 -1.85 8.60 20.87
CA ILE A 257 -0.73 9.30 21.50
C ILE A 257 -0.60 10.74 20.95
N THR A 258 -0.91 10.97 19.67
CA THR A 258 -0.96 12.31 19.08
C THR A 258 -2.10 13.13 19.70
N GLU A 259 -3.28 12.52 19.88
CA GLU A 259 -4.46 13.17 20.45
C GLU A 259 -4.18 13.68 21.88
N VAL A 260 -3.61 12.83 22.74
CA VAL A 260 -3.32 13.21 24.14
C VAL A 260 -2.20 14.24 24.25
N LEU A 261 -1.27 14.26 23.29
CA LEU A 261 -0.18 15.24 23.28
C LEU A 261 -0.58 16.59 22.72
N THR A 262 -1.63 16.66 21.86
CA THR A 262 -1.88 17.88 21.06
C THR A 262 -3.33 18.36 21.01
N GLN A 263 -4.34 17.49 21.21
CA GLN A 263 -5.74 17.85 20.89
C GLN A 263 -6.62 18.11 22.10
N GLN A 264 -6.68 17.20 23.06
CA GLN A 264 -7.59 17.33 24.18
C GLN A 264 -7.03 16.77 25.49
N ALA A 265 -7.57 17.31 26.59
CA ALA A 265 -7.26 16.84 27.94
C ALA A 265 -8.05 15.58 28.27
N PHE A 266 -7.43 14.68 29.06
CA PHE A 266 -8.06 13.52 29.67
C PHE A 266 -7.87 13.61 31.18
N PRO A 267 -8.72 14.39 31.88
CA PRO A 267 -8.52 14.69 33.31
C PRO A 267 -8.53 13.46 34.21
N GLU A 268 -9.35 12.44 33.88
CA GLU A 268 -9.42 11.19 34.63
C GLU A 268 -8.11 10.37 34.58
N PHE A 269 -7.27 10.63 33.57
CA PHE A 269 -5.94 10.03 33.43
C PHE A 269 -4.82 11.03 33.69
N ASN A 270 -5.12 12.26 34.09
CA ASN A 270 -4.14 13.33 34.30
C ASN A 270 -3.20 13.51 33.10
N MET A 271 -3.78 13.52 31.88
CA MET A 271 -3.10 13.84 30.63
C MET A 271 -3.63 15.18 30.09
N GLN A 272 -2.70 16.05 29.71
CA GLN A 272 -2.99 17.38 29.15
C GLN A 272 -2.23 17.57 27.84
N PRO A 273 -2.85 18.18 26.83
CA PRO A 273 -2.12 18.55 25.61
C PRO A 273 -1.08 19.63 25.91
N LEU A 274 -0.01 19.61 25.13
CA LEU A 274 1.08 20.57 25.19
C LEU A 274 1.05 21.44 23.92
N ALA A 275 1.43 22.70 24.03
CA ALA A 275 1.64 23.55 22.86
C ALA A 275 2.96 23.15 22.17
N LEU A 276 2.89 22.25 21.23
CA LEU A 276 4.02 21.67 20.49
C LEU A 276 4.01 22.12 19.03
N HIS A 277 5.20 22.21 18.42
CA HIS A 277 5.32 22.15 16.97
C HIS A 277 5.30 20.68 16.57
N TYR A 278 4.11 20.14 16.34
CA TYR A 278 3.90 18.71 16.15
C TYR A 278 3.76 18.37 14.66
N THR A 279 4.59 17.45 14.19
CA THR A 279 4.62 16.98 12.81
C THR A 279 4.40 15.49 12.75
N THR A 280 3.63 15.03 11.77
CA THR A 280 3.43 13.60 11.47
C THR A 280 3.91 13.26 10.06
N MET A 281 4.33 12.01 9.86
CA MET A 281 4.73 11.54 8.53
C MET A 281 3.58 11.61 7.53
N THR A 282 2.38 11.17 7.95
CA THR A 282 1.14 11.15 7.17
C THR A 282 -0.01 11.75 7.97
N GLN A 283 -1.14 11.99 7.36
CA GLN A 283 -2.31 12.58 8.01
C GLN A 283 -3.04 11.53 8.86
N TYR A 284 -2.89 11.58 10.19
CA TYR A 284 -3.51 10.61 11.12
C TYR A 284 -5.01 10.84 11.31
N ASP A 285 -5.44 12.10 11.33
CA ASP A 285 -6.84 12.49 11.43
C ASP A 285 -7.04 13.89 10.83
N GLN A 286 -8.06 14.05 9.98
CA GLN A 286 -8.38 15.33 9.34
C GLN A 286 -8.93 16.37 10.32
N THR A 287 -9.38 15.93 11.48
CA THR A 287 -9.95 16.83 12.53
C THR A 287 -8.87 17.40 13.44
N PHE A 288 -7.65 16.87 13.43
CA PHE A 288 -6.57 17.36 14.27
C PHE A 288 -6.13 18.76 13.86
N LYS A 289 -5.96 19.62 14.86
CA LYS A 289 -5.56 21.02 14.66
C LYS A 289 -4.10 21.22 15.09
N GLY A 290 -3.39 22.08 14.35
CA GLY A 290 -2.00 22.41 14.70
C GLY A 290 -1.00 21.25 14.49
N VAL A 291 -1.39 20.22 13.75
CA VAL A 291 -0.53 19.10 13.34
C VAL A 291 -0.08 19.35 11.91
N HIS A 292 1.22 19.38 11.70
CA HIS A 292 1.84 19.52 10.38
C HIS A 292 2.04 18.13 9.76
N VAL A 293 1.75 17.99 8.48
CA VAL A 293 1.80 16.69 7.78
C VAL A 293 2.86 16.73 6.68
N VAL A 294 3.79 15.76 6.68
CA VAL A 294 4.86 15.70 5.66
C VAL A 294 4.32 15.17 4.33
N PHE A 295 3.58 14.07 4.37
CA PHE A 295 2.93 13.48 3.20
C PHE A 295 1.42 13.52 3.40
N GLU A 296 0.79 14.49 2.77
CA GLU A 296 -0.67 14.54 2.72
C GLU A 296 -1.22 13.38 1.89
N ASN A 297 -2.49 13.04 2.12
CA ASN A 297 -3.19 12.03 1.33
C ASN A 297 -3.23 12.50 -0.12
N ASP A 298 -2.72 11.69 -1.04
CA ASP A 298 -2.87 11.93 -2.46
C ASP A 298 -4.35 11.70 -2.84
N ASN A 299 -5.10 12.78 -2.98
CA ASN A 299 -6.34 12.73 -3.73
C ASN A 299 -5.95 12.47 -5.20
N LEU A 300 -6.06 11.22 -5.63
CA LEU A 300 -5.79 10.85 -7.01
C LEU A 300 -6.77 11.56 -7.94
N GLN A 301 -6.33 12.64 -8.53
CA GLN A 301 -7.08 13.41 -9.52
C GLN A 301 -6.75 12.93 -10.94
N ASN A 302 -7.65 13.24 -11.86
CA ASN A 302 -7.48 12.90 -13.28
C ASN A 302 -7.26 11.39 -13.50
N THR A 303 -8.02 10.55 -12.78
CA THR A 303 -8.08 9.10 -13.06
C THR A 303 -8.82 8.88 -14.40
N LEU A 304 -8.66 7.68 -15.00
CA LEU A 304 -9.32 7.38 -16.28
C LEU A 304 -10.83 7.62 -16.22
N GLY A 305 -11.51 7.18 -15.17
CA GLY A 305 -12.94 7.41 -14.99
C GLY A 305 -13.33 8.88 -14.93
N GLU A 306 -12.51 9.71 -14.27
CA GLU A 306 -12.72 11.15 -14.18
C GLU A 306 -12.53 11.85 -15.53
N VAL A 307 -11.49 11.48 -16.28
CA VAL A 307 -11.22 12.02 -17.61
C VAL A 307 -12.34 11.65 -18.59
N LEU A 308 -12.78 10.40 -18.57
CA LEU A 308 -13.90 9.94 -19.39
C LEU A 308 -15.18 10.73 -19.10
N ALA A 309 -15.54 10.91 -17.84
CA ALA A 309 -16.70 11.70 -17.42
C ALA A 309 -16.59 13.16 -17.85
N ALA A 310 -15.41 13.79 -17.66
CA ALA A 310 -15.16 15.17 -18.10
C ALA A 310 -15.34 15.38 -19.61
N HIS A 311 -15.19 14.32 -20.41
CA HIS A 311 -15.40 14.34 -21.87
C HIS A 311 -16.77 13.76 -22.28
N GLY A 312 -17.71 13.61 -21.34
CA GLY A 312 -19.06 13.13 -21.60
C GLY A 312 -19.16 11.67 -22.05
N LYS A 313 -18.12 10.86 -21.77
CA LYS A 313 -18.06 9.45 -22.14
C LYS A 313 -18.80 8.60 -21.14
N LYS A 314 -19.63 7.69 -21.65
CA LYS A 314 -20.33 6.70 -20.84
C LYS A 314 -19.41 5.53 -20.51
N GLN A 315 -19.49 5.04 -19.29
CA GLN A 315 -18.62 3.96 -18.82
C GLN A 315 -19.38 2.90 -18.00
N ILE A 316 -18.98 1.65 -18.16
CA ILE A 316 -19.48 0.51 -17.36
C ILE A 316 -18.33 -0.07 -16.53
N ARG A 317 -18.62 -0.35 -15.25
CA ARG A 317 -17.79 -1.15 -14.34
C ARG A 317 -18.54 -2.42 -14.02
N ILE A 318 -17.93 -3.57 -14.26
CA ILE A 318 -18.61 -4.85 -14.05
C ILE A 318 -17.68 -5.89 -13.45
N ALA A 319 -18.12 -6.50 -12.36
CA ALA A 319 -17.45 -7.61 -11.69
C ALA A 319 -18.43 -8.35 -10.77
N GLU A 320 -18.01 -9.52 -10.26
CA GLU A 320 -18.68 -10.14 -9.12
C GLU A 320 -18.24 -9.52 -7.79
N THR A 321 -18.98 -9.82 -6.69
CA THR A 321 -18.81 -9.17 -5.37
C THR A 321 -17.36 -9.09 -4.92
N GLU A 322 -16.55 -10.15 -5.07
CA GLU A 322 -15.15 -10.21 -4.64
C GLU A 322 -14.25 -9.18 -5.34
N LYS A 323 -14.54 -8.85 -6.59
CA LYS A 323 -13.74 -7.94 -7.41
C LYS A 323 -14.44 -6.63 -7.77
N TYR A 324 -15.67 -6.43 -7.27
CA TYR A 324 -16.41 -5.20 -7.50
C TYR A 324 -15.70 -3.94 -6.94
N PRO A 325 -15.14 -3.94 -5.72
CA PRO A 325 -14.35 -2.80 -5.24
C PRO A 325 -13.14 -2.48 -6.12
N HIS A 326 -12.54 -3.49 -6.77
CA HIS A 326 -11.36 -3.31 -7.60
C HIS A 326 -11.68 -2.52 -8.87
N VAL A 327 -12.74 -2.87 -9.58
CA VAL A 327 -13.17 -2.13 -10.79
C VAL A 327 -13.89 -0.81 -10.49
N THR A 328 -14.26 -0.55 -9.24
CA THR A 328 -14.95 0.69 -8.80
C THR A 328 -14.06 1.55 -7.94
N PHE A 329 -13.99 1.30 -6.63
CA PHE A 329 -13.28 2.12 -5.65
C PHE A 329 -11.79 2.28 -5.98
N PHE A 330 -11.06 1.18 -6.13
CA PHE A 330 -9.61 1.23 -6.40
C PHE A 330 -9.32 1.80 -7.80
N PHE A 331 -10.02 1.36 -8.82
CA PHE A 331 -9.87 1.89 -10.17
C PHE A 331 -10.18 3.40 -10.27
N SER A 332 -11.07 3.89 -9.43
CA SER A 332 -11.45 5.30 -9.36
C SER A 332 -10.58 6.13 -8.41
N GLY A 333 -9.43 5.58 -7.97
CA GLY A 333 -8.47 6.32 -7.12
C GLY A 333 -8.92 6.50 -5.69
N GLY A 334 -9.72 5.56 -5.14
CA GLY A 334 -10.27 5.63 -3.79
C GLY A 334 -11.61 6.37 -3.70
N ARG A 335 -12.26 6.63 -4.83
CA ARG A 335 -13.55 7.31 -4.89
C ARG A 335 -14.71 6.32 -4.83
N GLU A 336 -15.58 6.47 -3.83
CA GLU A 336 -16.80 5.66 -3.68
C GLU A 336 -17.89 6.04 -4.67
N GLN A 337 -18.12 7.33 -4.88
CA GLN A 337 -19.20 7.80 -5.71
C GLN A 337 -18.91 7.59 -7.20
N PRO A 338 -19.86 7.04 -7.98
CA PRO A 338 -19.74 6.95 -9.42
C PRO A 338 -19.45 8.31 -10.07
N PHE A 339 -18.73 8.29 -11.19
CA PHE A 339 -18.61 9.46 -12.05
C PHE A 339 -19.88 9.68 -12.86
N GLU A 340 -20.07 10.88 -13.38
CA GLU A 340 -21.15 11.15 -14.33
C GLU A 340 -21.02 10.23 -15.56
N GLY A 341 -22.09 9.59 -15.97
CA GLY A 341 -22.09 8.60 -17.06
C GLY A 341 -21.51 7.22 -16.70
N GLU A 342 -21.20 6.97 -15.42
CA GLU A 342 -20.71 5.67 -14.94
C GLU A 342 -21.87 4.79 -14.47
N ASN A 343 -22.05 3.63 -15.11
CA ASN A 343 -22.94 2.56 -14.67
C ASN A 343 -22.12 1.44 -14.01
N ARG A 344 -22.61 0.91 -12.89
CA ARG A 344 -21.98 -0.17 -12.13
C ARG A 344 -22.86 -1.39 -12.09
N ILE A 345 -22.34 -2.51 -12.59
CA ILE A 345 -23.02 -3.79 -12.63
C ILE A 345 -22.29 -4.75 -11.70
N MET A 346 -23.00 -5.27 -10.70
CA MET A 346 -22.44 -6.24 -9.76
C MET A 346 -23.28 -7.51 -9.76
N LEU A 347 -22.63 -8.65 -9.88
CA LEU A 347 -23.24 -9.96 -9.65
C LEU A 347 -22.69 -10.57 -8.36
N ALA A 348 -23.58 -11.17 -7.55
CA ALA A 348 -23.13 -11.80 -6.30
C ALA A 348 -22.19 -12.98 -6.60
N SER A 349 -21.08 -13.07 -5.90
CA SER A 349 -20.22 -14.25 -5.91
C SER A 349 -20.95 -15.46 -5.31
N PRO A 350 -20.58 -16.70 -5.67
CA PRO A 350 -21.21 -17.90 -5.13
C PRO A 350 -21.08 -17.98 -3.61
N LYS A 351 -22.16 -18.40 -2.94
CA LYS A 351 -22.18 -18.60 -1.48
C LYS A 351 -21.64 -19.98 -1.11
N VAL A 352 -20.36 -20.21 -1.35
CA VAL A 352 -19.62 -21.43 -1.01
C VAL A 352 -18.57 -21.15 0.07
N ALA A 353 -18.10 -22.18 0.76
CA ALA A 353 -17.09 -22.01 1.79
C ALA A 353 -15.73 -21.58 1.20
N THR A 354 -15.37 -22.20 0.08
CA THR A 354 -14.16 -21.89 -0.71
C THR A 354 -14.50 -22.05 -2.19
N TYR A 355 -13.84 -21.27 -3.07
CA TYR A 355 -14.22 -21.20 -4.49
C TYR A 355 -13.78 -22.38 -5.33
N ASP A 356 -12.95 -23.28 -4.82
CA ASP A 356 -12.70 -24.59 -5.44
C ASP A 356 -13.94 -25.47 -5.55
N LEU A 357 -14.95 -25.23 -4.70
CA LEU A 357 -16.25 -25.93 -4.75
C LEU A 357 -17.13 -25.45 -5.92
N GLN A 358 -16.88 -24.25 -6.45
CA GLN A 358 -17.57 -23.67 -7.60
C GLN A 358 -16.60 -22.81 -8.41
N PRO A 359 -15.68 -23.42 -9.20
CA PRO A 359 -14.62 -22.70 -9.92
C PRO A 359 -15.10 -21.73 -11.00
N ASP A 360 -16.28 -21.98 -11.59
CA ASP A 360 -16.89 -21.07 -12.57
C ASP A 360 -17.25 -19.73 -11.94
N MET A 361 -17.36 -19.69 -10.61
CA MET A 361 -17.77 -18.53 -9.84
C MET A 361 -18.98 -17.83 -10.50
N SER A 362 -18.90 -16.54 -10.77
CA SER A 362 -19.99 -15.81 -11.46
C SER A 362 -19.62 -15.37 -12.87
N ALA A 363 -18.52 -15.88 -13.45
CA ALA A 363 -18.00 -15.42 -14.74
C ALA A 363 -19.01 -15.53 -15.89
N VAL A 364 -19.73 -16.66 -15.99
CA VAL A 364 -20.75 -16.85 -17.03
C VAL A 364 -21.88 -15.83 -16.87
N GLY A 365 -22.40 -15.65 -15.64
CA GLY A 365 -23.46 -14.68 -15.37
C GLY A 365 -23.05 -13.23 -15.64
N ILE A 366 -21.81 -12.86 -15.33
CA ILE A 366 -21.24 -11.55 -15.67
C ILE A 366 -21.21 -11.35 -17.18
N THR A 367 -20.78 -12.37 -17.91
CA THR A 367 -20.73 -12.36 -19.38
C THR A 367 -22.13 -12.18 -19.96
N ASP A 368 -23.13 -12.90 -19.42
CA ASP A 368 -24.53 -12.82 -19.85
C ASP A 368 -25.14 -11.43 -19.60
N LEU A 369 -24.71 -10.73 -18.53
CA LEU A 369 -25.12 -9.35 -18.25
C LEU A 369 -24.40 -8.33 -19.15
N LEU A 370 -23.16 -8.59 -19.52
CA LEU A 370 -22.35 -7.65 -20.27
C LEU A 370 -22.64 -7.66 -21.78
N ILE A 371 -22.89 -8.83 -22.38
CA ILE A 371 -23.10 -8.94 -23.83
C ILE A 371 -24.22 -8.04 -24.33
N PRO A 372 -25.42 -7.98 -23.71
CA PRO A 372 -26.47 -7.06 -24.11
C PRO A 372 -26.06 -5.57 -24.07
N GLU A 373 -25.22 -5.18 -23.14
CA GLU A 373 -24.69 -3.81 -23.04
C GLU A 373 -23.72 -3.48 -24.19
N ILE A 374 -22.90 -4.47 -24.59
CA ILE A 374 -22.02 -4.36 -25.77
C ILE A 374 -22.85 -4.27 -27.06
N GLU A 375 -23.84 -5.16 -27.23
CA GLU A 375 -24.72 -5.20 -28.39
C GLU A 375 -25.57 -3.92 -28.55
N ALA A 376 -25.91 -3.28 -27.42
CA ALA A 376 -26.62 -2.01 -27.39
C ALA A 376 -25.71 -0.79 -27.55
N GLU A 377 -24.37 -0.98 -27.60
CA GLU A 377 -23.36 0.10 -27.62
C GLU A 377 -23.63 1.13 -26.52
N SER A 378 -24.00 0.66 -25.33
CA SER A 378 -24.50 1.50 -24.23
C SER A 378 -23.41 2.34 -23.55
N ALA A 379 -22.13 1.99 -23.75
CA ALA A 379 -20.98 2.68 -23.15
C ALA A 379 -19.81 2.84 -24.13
N ASP A 380 -19.06 3.93 -23.97
CA ASP A 380 -17.82 4.19 -24.69
C ASP A 380 -16.62 3.44 -24.09
N PHE A 381 -16.69 3.10 -22.78
CA PHE A 381 -15.64 2.39 -22.06
C PHE A 381 -16.25 1.35 -21.12
N ILE A 382 -15.65 0.16 -21.09
CA ILE A 382 -16.07 -0.95 -20.21
C ILE A 382 -14.84 -1.47 -19.46
N CYS A 383 -14.92 -1.55 -18.12
CA CYS A 383 -13.95 -2.21 -17.28
C CYS A 383 -14.59 -3.47 -16.68
N LEU A 384 -14.12 -4.63 -17.11
CA LEU A 384 -14.55 -5.95 -16.68
C LEU A 384 -13.45 -6.66 -15.92
N ASN A 385 -13.79 -7.29 -14.79
CA ASN A 385 -12.90 -8.22 -14.08
C ASN A 385 -13.55 -9.59 -13.93
N TYR A 386 -12.83 -10.64 -14.32
CA TYR A 386 -13.12 -12.04 -14.00
C TYR A 386 -12.24 -12.50 -12.86
N ALA A 387 -12.85 -12.84 -11.73
CA ALA A 387 -12.18 -13.13 -10.46
C ALA A 387 -11.51 -14.51 -10.38
N ASN A 388 -11.87 -15.41 -11.29
CA ASN A 388 -11.75 -16.85 -11.12
C ASN A 388 -10.31 -17.36 -10.89
N ALA A 389 -9.34 -16.98 -11.74
CA ALA A 389 -8.00 -17.53 -11.66
C ALA A 389 -7.29 -17.10 -10.37
N ASP A 390 -7.59 -15.90 -9.85
CA ASP A 390 -7.09 -15.43 -8.57
C ASP A 390 -7.79 -16.11 -7.39
N MET A 391 -9.11 -15.97 -7.30
CA MET A 391 -9.88 -16.43 -6.14
C MET A 391 -9.83 -17.95 -5.95
N VAL A 392 -9.85 -18.71 -7.03
CA VAL A 392 -9.68 -20.18 -6.98
C VAL A 392 -8.21 -20.54 -6.76
N GLY A 393 -7.27 -19.79 -7.33
CA GLY A 393 -5.84 -19.94 -7.08
C GLY A 393 -5.48 -19.88 -5.59
N HIS A 394 -6.09 -18.95 -4.85
CA HIS A 394 -5.91 -18.82 -3.41
C HIS A 394 -6.34 -20.05 -2.60
N THR A 395 -7.16 -20.95 -3.16
CA THR A 395 -7.53 -22.20 -2.47
C THR A 395 -6.41 -23.25 -2.49
N GLY A 396 -5.44 -23.12 -3.40
CA GLY A 396 -4.37 -24.11 -3.58
C GLY A 396 -4.82 -25.40 -4.25
N ILE A 397 -6.06 -25.48 -4.72
CA ILE A 397 -6.64 -26.69 -5.37
C ILE A 397 -6.39 -26.59 -6.88
N PHE A 398 -5.34 -27.25 -7.36
CA PHE A 398 -4.84 -27.16 -8.73
C PHE A 398 -5.89 -27.48 -9.80
N GLU A 399 -6.62 -28.60 -9.64
CA GLU A 399 -7.65 -29.02 -10.59
C GLU A 399 -8.85 -28.06 -10.65
N ALA A 400 -9.14 -27.38 -9.56
CA ALA A 400 -10.18 -26.36 -9.53
C ALA A 400 -9.74 -25.10 -10.28
N ALA A 401 -8.46 -24.70 -10.12
CA ALA A 401 -7.89 -23.57 -10.84
C ALA A 401 -7.86 -23.83 -12.36
N ILE A 402 -7.57 -25.05 -12.82
CA ILE A 402 -7.71 -25.42 -14.24
C ILE A 402 -9.11 -25.12 -14.76
N LYS A 403 -10.17 -25.57 -14.06
CA LYS A 403 -11.55 -25.30 -14.44
C LYS A 403 -11.90 -23.82 -14.44
N ALA A 404 -11.42 -23.09 -13.45
CA ALA A 404 -11.59 -21.64 -13.34
C ALA A 404 -11.00 -20.92 -14.57
N VAL A 405 -9.79 -21.27 -14.95
CA VAL A 405 -9.07 -20.72 -16.10
C VAL A 405 -9.80 -21.08 -17.42
N GLU A 406 -10.25 -22.32 -17.60
CA GLU A 406 -11.02 -22.75 -18.78
C GLU A 406 -12.37 -22.00 -18.91
N THR A 407 -13.02 -21.72 -17.77
CA THR A 407 -14.25 -20.92 -17.76
C THR A 407 -13.98 -19.48 -18.21
N VAL A 408 -12.90 -18.87 -17.73
CA VAL A 408 -12.51 -17.52 -18.14
C VAL A 408 -12.18 -17.46 -19.63
N ASP A 409 -11.46 -18.45 -20.17
CA ASP A 409 -11.16 -18.52 -21.60
C ASP A 409 -12.44 -18.46 -22.46
N ALA A 410 -13.44 -19.27 -22.11
CA ALA A 410 -14.74 -19.31 -22.81
C ALA A 410 -15.52 -18.00 -22.65
N CYS A 411 -15.47 -17.37 -21.49
CA CYS A 411 -16.14 -16.08 -21.25
C CYS A 411 -15.47 -14.95 -22.02
N VAL A 412 -14.13 -14.91 -22.05
CA VAL A 412 -13.34 -13.94 -22.82
C VAL A 412 -13.63 -14.08 -24.32
N GLU A 413 -13.72 -15.32 -24.84
CA GLU A 413 -14.13 -15.55 -26.24
C GLU A 413 -15.45 -14.87 -26.59
N ARG A 414 -16.46 -15.05 -25.73
CA ARG A 414 -17.80 -14.47 -25.93
C ARG A 414 -17.76 -12.94 -25.94
N VAL A 415 -17.08 -12.35 -24.94
CA VAL A 415 -16.97 -10.88 -24.81
C VAL A 415 -16.17 -10.27 -25.96
N VAL A 416 -15.05 -10.87 -26.34
CA VAL A 416 -14.23 -10.41 -27.47
C VAL A 416 -14.99 -10.50 -28.79
N THR A 417 -15.71 -11.61 -29.01
CA THR A 417 -16.51 -11.79 -30.23
C THR A 417 -17.61 -10.75 -30.34
N ALA A 418 -18.36 -10.52 -29.26
CA ALA A 418 -19.39 -9.47 -29.23
C ALA A 418 -18.78 -8.06 -29.42
N GLY A 419 -17.69 -7.77 -28.71
CA GLY A 419 -17.02 -6.47 -28.80
C GLY A 419 -16.52 -6.14 -30.22
N LEU A 420 -15.86 -7.09 -30.87
CA LEU A 420 -15.40 -6.90 -32.26
C LEU A 420 -16.57 -6.71 -33.22
N ALA A 421 -17.68 -7.44 -33.03
CA ALA A 421 -18.87 -7.31 -33.88
C ALA A 421 -19.53 -5.92 -33.78
N HIS A 422 -19.32 -5.23 -32.65
CA HIS A 422 -19.88 -3.90 -32.35
C HIS A 422 -18.82 -2.78 -32.33
N GLY A 423 -17.67 -3.00 -32.96
CA GLY A 423 -16.65 -1.96 -33.18
C GLY A 423 -15.86 -1.56 -31.93
N TYR A 424 -15.84 -2.38 -30.89
CA TYR A 424 -15.00 -2.15 -29.73
C TYR A 424 -13.56 -2.61 -29.99
N THR A 425 -12.59 -1.80 -29.53
CA THR A 425 -11.20 -2.22 -29.32
C THR A 425 -11.08 -2.78 -27.89
N LEU A 426 -10.44 -3.93 -27.72
CA LEU A 426 -10.31 -4.56 -26.41
C LEU A 426 -8.84 -4.67 -25.98
N LEU A 427 -8.57 -4.29 -24.74
CA LEU A 427 -7.32 -4.62 -24.04
C LEU A 427 -7.61 -5.78 -23.10
N VAL A 428 -7.04 -6.95 -23.37
CA VAL A 428 -7.18 -8.14 -22.53
C VAL A 428 -5.89 -8.35 -21.76
N THR A 429 -5.97 -8.30 -20.42
CA THR A 429 -4.79 -8.39 -19.54
C THR A 429 -5.16 -8.98 -18.18
N ALA A 430 -4.19 -9.04 -17.27
CA ALA A 430 -4.38 -9.31 -15.86
C ALA A 430 -3.73 -8.21 -15.00
N ASP A 431 -4.09 -8.16 -13.74
CA ASP A 431 -3.58 -7.19 -12.76
C ASP A 431 -2.42 -7.74 -11.93
N HIS A 432 -2.29 -9.05 -11.81
CA HIS A 432 -1.17 -9.80 -11.24
C HIS A 432 -1.27 -11.28 -11.63
N GLY A 433 -0.27 -12.08 -11.26
CA GLY A 433 -0.29 -13.54 -11.37
C GLY A 433 -0.69 -14.22 -10.06
N ASN A 434 -1.30 -15.40 -10.16
CA ASN A 434 -1.62 -16.33 -9.08
C ASN A 434 -1.66 -17.78 -9.61
N ALA A 435 -2.59 -18.09 -10.52
CA ALA A 435 -2.78 -19.44 -11.07
C ALA A 435 -1.62 -19.95 -11.95
N ASP A 436 -0.69 -19.09 -12.28
CA ASP A 436 0.54 -19.40 -13.01
C ASP A 436 1.63 -20.07 -12.15
N PHE A 437 1.46 -20.14 -10.82
CA PHE A 437 2.36 -20.85 -9.92
C PHE A 437 1.64 -21.33 -8.67
N MET A 438 1.08 -22.54 -8.71
CA MET A 438 0.23 -23.09 -7.63
C MET A 438 0.89 -24.25 -6.86
N ILE A 439 2.08 -24.72 -7.24
CA ILE A 439 2.76 -25.83 -6.57
C ILE A 439 4.20 -25.39 -6.28
N ASN A 440 4.57 -25.39 -5.01
CA ASN A 440 5.91 -25.10 -4.51
C ASN A 440 6.90 -26.22 -4.88
N GLU A 441 8.20 -25.97 -4.74
CA GLU A 441 9.26 -26.96 -5.06
C GLU A 441 9.21 -28.21 -4.18
N ASP A 442 8.68 -28.09 -2.98
CA ASP A 442 8.47 -29.22 -2.06
C ASP A 442 7.17 -29.99 -2.31
N GLY A 443 6.40 -29.60 -3.33
CA GLY A 443 5.13 -30.18 -3.71
C GLY A 443 3.92 -29.66 -2.89
N SER A 444 4.12 -28.75 -1.96
CA SER A 444 3.01 -28.12 -1.23
C SER A 444 2.25 -27.13 -2.11
N PRO A 445 0.95 -26.88 -1.86
CA PRO A 445 0.21 -25.84 -2.57
C PRO A 445 0.82 -24.46 -2.35
N ASN A 446 0.94 -23.66 -3.42
CA ASN A 446 1.15 -22.22 -3.32
C ASN A 446 -0.19 -21.52 -3.50
N THR A 447 -0.52 -20.63 -2.59
CA THR A 447 -1.74 -19.82 -2.58
C THR A 447 -1.46 -18.31 -2.70
N ALA A 448 -0.19 -17.93 -2.80
CA ALA A 448 0.22 -16.54 -2.90
C ALA A 448 0.25 -16.08 -4.37
N HIS A 449 0.20 -14.76 -4.56
CA HIS A 449 0.43 -14.15 -5.87
C HIS A 449 1.86 -14.41 -6.36
N THR A 450 2.14 -14.10 -7.62
CA THR A 450 3.44 -14.30 -8.23
C THR A 450 4.12 -12.98 -8.60
N LEU A 451 5.42 -13.05 -8.85
CA LEU A 451 6.20 -11.92 -9.42
C LEU A 451 6.26 -11.98 -10.95
N ASN A 452 5.54 -12.93 -11.55
CA ASN A 452 5.59 -13.14 -12.99
C ASN A 452 4.89 -11.99 -13.72
N LEU A 453 5.31 -11.75 -14.96
CA LEU A 453 4.64 -10.83 -15.87
C LEU A 453 3.23 -11.32 -16.18
N VAL A 454 2.37 -10.43 -16.63
CA VAL A 454 1.05 -10.78 -17.15
C VAL A 454 0.97 -10.47 -18.66
N PRO A 455 0.08 -11.16 -19.41
CA PRO A 455 -0.10 -10.87 -20.82
C PRO A 455 -0.87 -9.57 -21.04
N LEU A 456 -0.60 -8.90 -22.14
CA LEU A 456 -1.39 -7.79 -22.68
C LEU A 456 -1.68 -8.06 -24.15
N PHE A 457 -2.95 -8.08 -24.53
CA PHE A 457 -3.39 -8.19 -25.92
C PHE A 457 -4.18 -6.94 -26.31
N LEU A 458 -3.92 -6.41 -27.50
CA LEU A 458 -4.77 -5.42 -28.15
C LEU A 458 -5.55 -6.10 -29.26
N VAL A 459 -6.83 -6.23 -29.05
CA VAL A 459 -7.74 -6.93 -29.94
C VAL A 459 -8.64 -5.93 -30.64
N ASP A 460 -8.49 -5.81 -31.95
CA ASP A 460 -9.22 -4.89 -32.81
C ASP A 460 -9.37 -5.48 -34.21
N ALA A 461 -10.45 -5.16 -34.90
CA ALA A 461 -10.72 -5.70 -36.22
C ALA A 461 -9.78 -5.12 -37.30
N ASP A 462 -9.48 -3.82 -37.21
CA ASP A 462 -8.84 -3.05 -38.27
C ASP A 462 -7.49 -2.46 -37.86
N LEU A 463 -7.27 -2.23 -36.57
CA LEU A 463 -6.09 -1.53 -36.05
C LEU A 463 -4.83 -2.39 -36.16
N LYS A 464 -3.86 -1.93 -36.96
CA LYS A 464 -2.55 -2.59 -37.13
C LYS A 464 -1.47 -1.79 -36.42
N VAL A 465 -1.25 -2.11 -35.15
CA VAL A 465 -0.22 -1.51 -34.32
C VAL A 465 0.65 -2.57 -33.68
N SER A 466 1.82 -2.20 -33.18
CA SER A 466 2.58 -3.03 -32.28
C SER A 466 2.39 -2.61 -30.83
N LEU A 467 2.52 -3.55 -29.89
CA LEU A 467 2.50 -3.29 -28.46
C LEU A 467 3.90 -3.37 -27.86
N LYS A 468 4.25 -2.41 -27.01
CA LYS A 468 5.45 -2.42 -26.19
C LYS A 468 5.16 -3.09 -24.85
N ALA A 469 6.19 -3.70 -24.24
CA ALA A 469 6.13 -4.11 -22.84
C ALA A 469 6.06 -2.87 -21.93
N GLY A 470 5.34 -3.01 -20.82
CA GLY A 470 5.13 -1.91 -19.90
C GLY A 470 4.73 -2.36 -18.49
N LYS A 471 3.96 -1.54 -17.82
CA LYS A 471 3.43 -1.76 -16.47
C LYS A 471 1.96 -1.35 -16.39
N LEU A 472 1.29 -1.67 -15.31
CA LEU A 472 -0.15 -1.43 -15.17
C LEU A 472 -0.54 0.05 -15.32
N GLY A 473 0.29 0.97 -14.83
CA GLY A 473 0.07 2.40 -14.97
C GLY A 473 0.12 2.94 -16.42
N ASP A 474 0.53 2.13 -17.38
CA ASP A 474 0.61 2.50 -18.80
C ASP A 474 -0.72 2.24 -19.55
N ILE A 475 -1.67 1.53 -18.91
CA ILE A 475 -2.94 1.16 -19.55
C ILE A 475 -3.85 2.37 -19.81
N ALA A 476 -4.09 3.22 -18.79
CA ALA A 476 -4.98 4.36 -18.93
C ALA A 476 -4.53 5.37 -20.01
N PRO A 477 -3.26 5.82 -20.05
CA PRO A 477 -2.80 6.71 -21.14
C PRO A 477 -2.90 6.04 -22.51
N THR A 478 -2.71 4.71 -22.61
CA THR A 478 -2.90 3.96 -23.85
C THR A 478 -4.37 3.95 -24.27
N ILE A 479 -5.32 3.76 -23.33
CA ILE A 479 -6.76 3.83 -23.61
C ILE A 479 -7.14 5.24 -24.08
N LEU A 480 -6.70 6.30 -23.38
CA LEU A 480 -7.00 7.68 -23.79
C LEU A 480 -6.45 8.00 -25.19
N GLN A 481 -5.25 7.50 -25.53
CA GLN A 481 -4.70 7.63 -26.87
C GLN A 481 -5.56 6.91 -27.92
N LEU A 482 -6.05 5.69 -27.65
CA LEU A 482 -6.94 4.95 -28.54
C LEU A 482 -8.30 5.65 -28.69
N MET A 483 -8.78 6.34 -27.67
CA MET A 483 -10.03 7.11 -27.71
C MET A 483 -9.86 8.54 -28.24
N GLU A 484 -8.65 8.93 -28.67
CA GLU A 484 -8.31 10.28 -29.11
C GLU A 484 -8.65 11.37 -28.07
N LEU A 485 -8.51 11.04 -26.80
CA LEU A 485 -8.74 11.94 -25.67
C LEU A 485 -7.42 12.50 -25.12
N PRO A 486 -7.42 13.72 -24.55
CA PRO A 486 -6.23 14.30 -23.97
C PRO A 486 -5.78 13.52 -22.75
N ILE A 487 -4.46 13.27 -22.64
CA ILE A 487 -3.83 12.61 -21.51
C ILE A 487 -3.43 13.68 -20.48
N PRO A 488 -3.96 13.64 -19.25
CA PRO A 488 -3.58 14.59 -18.21
C PRO A 488 -2.10 14.47 -17.84
N LYS A 489 -1.49 15.58 -17.39
CA LYS A 489 -0.09 15.62 -16.95
C LYS A 489 0.19 14.72 -15.73
N GLU A 490 -0.81 14.43 -14.93
CA GLU A 490 -0.76 13.53 -13.78
C GLU A 490 -0.61 12.07 -14.19
N MET A 491 -1.07 11.70 -15.39
CA MET A 491 -0.84 10.36 -15.96
C MET A 491 0.56 10.29 -16.55
N THR A 492 1.50 9.78 -15.75
CA THR A 492 2.92 9.64 -16.13
C THR A 492 3.25 8.30 -16.78
N GLY A 493 2.26 7.44 -16.98
CA GLY A 493 2.41 6.17 -17.71
C GLY A 493 2.73 6.39 -19.19
N ASN A 494 3.36 5.41 -19.82
CA ASN A 494 3.72 5.46 -21.22
C ASN A 494 2.58 4.97 -22.10
N ILE A 495 2.52 5.47 -23.35
CA ILE A 495 1.65 4.90 -24.38
C ILE A 495 2.31 3.62 -24.91
N LEU A 496 1.58 2.51 -24.86
CA LEU A 496 2.10 1.16 -25.22
C LEU A 496 1.96 0.85 -26.72
N ILE A 497 1.13 1.56 -27.44
CA ILE A 497 0.94 1.40 -28.91
C ILE A 497 1.95 2.20 -29.70
N SER A 498 2.39 1.65 -30.87
CA SER A 498 3.32 2.31 -31.80
C SER A 498 3.06 1.89 -33.25
#